data_af127b4790daf05f19ce139a0283e5c2
#
_entry.id   af127b4790daf05f19ce139a0283e5c2
#
_cell.length_a   1.000
_cell.length_b   1.000
_cell.length_c   1.000
_cell.angle_alpha   90.00
_cell.angle_beta   90.00
_cell.angle_gamma   90.00
#
_symmetry.space_group_name_H-M   'P 1'
#
loop_
_entity.id
_entity.type
_entity.pdbx_description
1 polymer ?
#
loop_
_entity_poly.entity_id
_entity_poly.type
_entity_poly.pdbx_seq_one_letter_code
_entity_poly.pdbx_strand_id
1 'polypeptide(L)'
;MSAWGRRFLSIIVGAVLAACCLFGGCHIAKDEITVYMPDGAPSVAFAKMMADDTAVNGITYRVVAPNLIKSKVTANNQNKNADICVLPVLAAAKLLGNGDEYQTLGVITHGNLYFIAKDGAFDNGDFLSSLVGKTVGVLQIADVPGLTLKSVLSARQIEYQEVFAVENAAYDTVNLLPITGAKDVGAIQDVDAYLLAEPAVSAKVSSPLGFSIVGDLQALYGGENGYPQAVVVAKKSLIQNNETFVKKFMRSLNESAAWLSNASGENVAAAVRSHLEDKSYTSTLVGSVLTKETLLRCGARFVSATQSKTEILAYLERIRSVDAGKTGTVSDAFFCALDI
;
A
#
# COMPACT_ATOMS: atom_id res chain seq x y z
N MET A 1 -74.50 17.48 -8.61
CA MET A 1 -73.64 16.28 -8.59
C MET A 1 -74.16 15.35 -7.54
N SER A 2 -74.56 14.14 -7.92
CA SER A 2 -75.23 13.16 -7.06
C SER A 2 -74.25 12.55 -6.06
N ALA A 3 -74.70 12.17 -4.86
CA ALA A 3 -73.92 11.55 -3.80
C ALA A 3 -73.11 10.34 -4.27
N TRP A 4 -73.47 9.73 -5.38
CA TRP A 4 -72.80 8.61 -6.00
C TRP A 4 -71.44 9.02 -6.66
N GLY A 5 -71.39 10.15 -7.30
CA GLY A 5 -70.17 10.65 -7.92
C GLY A 5 -69.04 11.00 -6.91
N ARG A 6 -69.41 11.45 -5.71
CA ARG A 6 -68.43 11.74 -4.63
C ARG A 6 -67.84 10.48 -4.01
N ARG A 7 -68.60 9.37 -3.94
CA ARG A 7 -68.07 8.09 -3.41
C ARG A 7 -67.12 7.41 -4.40
N PHE A 8 -67.39 7.53 -5.71
CA PHE A 8 -66.49 6.99 -6.74
C PHE A 8 -65.18 7.78 -6.81
N LEU A 9 -65.21 9.10 -6.66
CA LEU A 9 -64.02 9.94 -6.68
C LEU A 9 -63.12 9.67 -5.45
N SER A 10 -63.69 9.43 -4.27
CA SER A 10 -62.96 9.09 -3.05
C SER A 10 -62.28 7.71 -3.12
N ILE A 11 -62.86 6.73 -3.80
CA ILE A 11 -62.28 5.40 -4.00
C ILE A 11 -61.12 5.45 -4.98
N ILE A 12 -61.21 6.22 -6.06
CA ILE A 12 -60.12 6.39 -7.04
C ILE A 12 -58.93 7.15 -6.43
N VAL A 13 -59.17 8.19 -5.64
CA VAL A 13 -58.09 8.93 -4.95
C VAL A 13 -57.39 8.06 -3.90
N GLY A 14 -58.15 7.23 -3.17
CA GLY A 14 -57.58 6.26 -2.21
C GLY A 14 -56.75 5.17 -2.88
N ALA A 15 -57.17 4.67 -4.04
CA ALA A 15 -56.42 3.67 -4.79
C ALA A 15 -55.14 4.21 -5.43
N VAL A 16 -55.13 5.47 -5.88
CA VAL A 16 -53.91 6.14 -6.43
C VAL A 16 -52.91 6.44 -5.32
N LEU A 17 -53.32 6.85 -4.13
CA LEU A 17 -52.44 7.05 -2.97
C LEU A 17 -51.86 5.71 -2.46
N ALA A 18 -52.60 4.62 -2.45
CA ALA A 18 -52.12 3.30 -2.09
C ALA A 18 -51.14 2.73 -3.13
N ALA A 19 -51.33 2.98 -4.42
CA ALA A 19 -50.40 2.59 -5.48
C ALA A 19 -49.07 3.38 -5.43
N CYS A 20 -49.10 4.67 -5.05
CA CYS A 20 -47.88 5.44 -4.85
C CYS A 20 -47.04 4.95 -3.66
N CYS A 21 -47.66 4.37 -2.63
CA CYS A 21 -46.91 3.78 -1.50
C CYS A 21 -46.27 2.42 -1.82
N LEU A 22 -46.80 1.71 -2.86
CA LEU A 22 -46.24 0.41 -3.28
C LEU A 22 -45.12 0.51 -4.29
N PHE A 23 -44.92 1.68 -4.93
CA PHE A 23 -43.82 1.97 -5.84
C PHE A 23 -42.75 2.90 -5.24
N GLY A 24 -42.96 3.35 -4.02
CA GLY A 24 -41.92 3.96 -3.20
C GLY A 24 -41.01 2.88 -2.60
N GLY A 25 -40.41 2.05 -3.43
CA GLY A 25 -39.25 1.28 -3.03
C GLY A 25 -38.20 2.31 -2.56
N CYS A 26 -38.01 2.43 -1.24
CA CYS A 26 -36.80 2.98 -0.72
C CYS A 26 -35.66 2.25 -1.39
N HIS A 27 -35.10 2.80 -2.46
CA HIS A 27 -33.72 2.58 -2.77
C HIS A 27 -32.96 3.12 -1.54
N ILE A 28 -32.77 2.25 -0.54
CA ILE A 28 -31.70 2.42 0.41
C ILE A 28 -30.49 2.43 -0.52
N ALA A 29 -29.92 3.61 -0.76
CA ALA A 29 -28.66 3.73 -1.43
C ALA A 29 -27.72 2.78 -0.66
N LYS A 30 -27.37 1.65 -1.28
CA LYS A 30 -26.43 0.71 -0.69
C LYS A 30 -25.20 1.54 -0.43
N ASP A 31 -24.82 1.75 0.83
CA ASP A 31 -23.65 2.57 1.14
C ASP A 31 -22.49 2.00 0.33
N GLU A 32 -21.98 2.83 -0.58
CA GLU A 32 -20.87 2.48 -1.46
C GLU A 32 -19.63 2.28 -0.60
N ILE A 33 -19.03 1.11 -0.66
CA ILE A 33 -17.82 0.79 0.09
C ILE A 33 -16.62 1.41 -0.61
N THR A 34 -15.91 2.30 0.07
CA THR A 34 -14.73 2.97 -0.45
C THR A 34 -13.44 2.26 -0.05
N VAL A 35 -12.61 1.96 -1.05
CA VAL A 35 -11.29 1.33 -0.88
C VAL A 35 -10.22 2.30 -1.30
N TYR A 36 -9.39 2.75 -0.37
CA TYR A 36 -8.27 3.65 -0.62
C TYR A 36 -6.94 2.91 -0.62
N MET A 37 -6.07 3.24 -1.57
CA MET A 37 -4.71 2.71 -1.64
C MET A 37 -3.74 3.77 -2.16
N PRO A 38 -2.46 3.74 -1.73
CA PRO A 38 -1.45 4.62 -2.29
C PRO A 38 -1.02 4.13 -3.68
N ASP A 39 -0.68 5.07 -4.55
CA ASP A 39 -0.03 4.80 -5.83
C ASP A 39 1.30 4.07 -5.62
N GLY A 40 1.65 3.15 -6.52
CA GLY A 40 2.84 2.31 -6.46
C GLY A 40 2.53 0.83 -6.23
N ALA A 41 3.44 0.06 -5.65
CA ALA A 41 3.28 -1.38 -5.44
C ALA A 41 1.98 -1.79 -4.72
N PRO A 42 1.46 -1.05 -3.72
CA PRO A 42 0.18 -1.39 -3.11
C PRO A 42 -1.00 -1.35 -4.10
N SER A 43 -1.06 -0.38 -5.02
CA SER A 43 -2.13 -0.33 -6.02
C SER A 43 -1.98 -1.41 -7.10
N VAL A 44 -0.76 -1.89 -7.38
CA VAL A 44 -0.54 -3.05 -8.25
C VAL A 44 -1.27 -4.29 -7.73
N ALA A 45 -1.28 -4.51 -6.42
CA ALA A 45 -1.98 -5.64 -5.81
C ALA A 45 -3.51 -5.63 -6.03
N PHE A 46 -4.08 -4.48 -6.31
CA PHE A 46 -5.51 -4.30 -6.58
C PHE A 46 -5.85 -4.21 -8.08
N ALA A 47 -4.84 -4.27 -8.95
CA ALA A 47 -5.02 -3.97 -10.38
C ALA A 47 -6.07 -4.86 -11.06
N LYS A 48 -6.15 -6.16 -10.72
CA LYS A 48 -7.20 -7.04 -11.23
C LYS A 48 -8.60 -6.55 -10.82
N MET A 49 -8.78 -6.25 -9.54
CA MET A 49 -10.07 -5.83 -9.00
C MET A 49 -10.51 -4.49 -9.63
N MET A 50 -9.56 -3.58 -9.87
CA MET A 50 -9.82 -2.32 -10.57
C MET A 50 -10.06 -2.52 -12.08
N ALA A 51 -9.38 -3.48 -12.72
CA ALA A 51 -9.61 -3.80 -14.13
C ALA A 51 -10.97 -4.48 -14.36
N ASP A 52 -11.42 -5.28 -13.41
CA ASP A 52 -12.73 -5.96 -13.42
C ASP A 52 -13.85 -5.06 -12.86
N ASP A 53 -13.53 -3.81 -12.47
CA ASP A 53 -14.50 -2.89 -11.87
C ASP A 53 -15.62 -2.57 -12.86
N THR A 54 -16.65 -3.37 -12.73
CA THR A 54 -17.95 -3.02 -13.24
C THR A 54 -18.70 -2.40 -12.07
N ALA A 55 -19.17 -1.18 -12.19
CA ALA A 55 -19.93 -0.41 -11.19
C ALA A 55 -21.07 -1.17 -10.46
N VAL A 56 -21.24 -2.44 -10.75
CA VAL A 56 -22.23 -3.38 -10.21
C VAL A 56 -21.89 -3.87 -8.80
N ASN A 57 -20.64 -3.74 -8.34
CA ASN A 57 -20.20 -4.37 -7.09
C ASN A 57 -20.34 -3.51 -5.82
N GLY A 58 -20.79 -2.25 -5.95
CA GLY A 58 -20.95 -1.34 -4.80
C GLY A 58 -19.63 -1.02 -4.08
N ILE A 59 -18.49 -1.10 -4.79
CA ILE A 59 -17.16 -0.73 -4.32
C ILE A 59 -16.64 0.41 -5.20
N THR A 60 -16.09 1.43 -4.57
CA THR A 60 -15.35 2.49 -5.26
C THR A 60 -13.87 2.42 -4.86
N TYR A 61 -13.01 2.10 -5.82
CA TYR A 61 -11.56 2.13 -5.64
C TYR A 61 -11.03 3.54 -5.86
N ARG A 62 -10.12 3.99 -4.99
CA ARG A 62 -9.48 5.29 -5.06
C ARG A 62 -7.98 5.17 -4.82
N VAL A 63 -7.22 5.49 -5.85
CA VAL A 63 -5.75 5.57 -5.77
C VAL A 63 -5.35 7.00 -5.48
N VAL A 64 -4.52 7.20 -4.46
CA VAL A 64 -4.07 8.52 -4.01
C VAL A 64 -2.54 8.63 -3.98
N ALA A 65 -2.03 9.85 -3.99
CA ALA A 65 -0.61 10.09 -3.75
C ALA A 65 -0.20 9.47 -2.39
N PRO A 66 0.97 8.82 -2.27
CA PRO A 66 1.36 8.06 -1.07
C PRO A 66 1.36 8.88 0.22
N ASN A 67 1.67 10.18 0.16
CA ASN A 67 1.66 11.09 1.31
C ASN A 67 0.25 11.39 1.85
N LEU A 68 -0.81 11.13 1.07
CA LEU A 68 -2.20 11.41 1.45
C LEU A 68 -2.89 10.22 2.12
N ILE A 69 -2.32 9.00 2.03
CA ILE A 69 -3.06 7.80 2.44
C ILE A 69 -3.39 7.77 3.93
N LYS A 70 -2.49 8.25 4.80
CA LYS A 70 -2.71 8.27 6.26
C LYS A 70 -3.94 9.11 6.64
N SER A 71 -4.23 10.19 5.92
CA SER A 71 -5.38 11.05 6.17
C SER A 71 -6.72 10.36 5.93
N LYS A 72 -6.76 9.30 5.11
CA LYS A 72 -7.99 8.56 4.77
C LYS A 72 -8.55 7.74 5.94
N VAL A 73 -7.75 7.50 6.98
CA VAL A 73 -8.16 6.80 8.21
C VAL A 73 -8.14 7.70 9.45
N THR A 74 -7.62 8.94 9.35
CA THR A 74 -7.49 9.86 10.50
C THR A 74 -8.31 11.14 10.37
N ALA A 75 -8.88 11.42 9.18
CA ALA A 75 -9.67 12.65 8.99
C ALA A 75 -10.97 12.59 9.78
N ASN A 76 -11.11 13.45 10.79
CA ASN A 76 -12.36 13.74 11.43
C ASN A 76 -13.21 14.62 10.49
N ASN A 77 -14.42 14.15 10.15
CA ASN A 77 -15.55 14.89 9.59
C ASN A 77 -15.61 15.13 8.07
N GLN A 78 -16.85 15.07 7.60
CA GLN A 78 -17.45 15.44 6.32
C GLN A 78 -16.96 14.66 5.09
N ASN A 79 -15.71 14.21 5.05
CA ASN A 79 -15.27 13.18 4.10
C ASN A 79 -15.22 11.86 4.85
N LYS A 80 -16.11 10.95 4.53
CA LYS A 80 -16.18 9.59 5.12
C LYS A 80 -14.77 8.99 5.15
N ASN A 81 -14.30 8.56 6.32
CA ASN A 81 -13.10 7.75 6.42
C ASN A 81 -13.21 6.54 5.50
N ALA A 82 -12.09 6.09 4.93
CA ALA A 82 -12.06 4.90 4.09
C ALA A 82 -12.73 3.71 4.80
N ASP A 83 -13.54 2.93 4.11
CA ASP A 83 -14.10 1.69 4.66
C ASP A 83 -13.03 0.60 4.68
N ILE A 84 -12.20 0.58 3.63
CA ILE A 84 -10.99 -0.24 3.53
C ILE A 84 -9.85 0.68 3.08
N CYS A 85 -8.67 0.50 3.66
CA CYS A 85 -7.51 1.31 3.34
C CYS A 85 -6.22 0.47 3.34
N VAL A 86 -5.29 0.81 2.44
CA VAL A 86 -3.94 0.24 2.44
C VAL A 86 -2.99 1.24 3.08
N LEU A 87 -2.30 0.81 4.12
CA LEU A 87 -1.36 1.63 4.86
C LEU A 87 0.03 0.99 4.95
N PRO A 88 1.12 1.78 5.01
CA PRO A 88 2.39 1.26 5.51
C PRO A 88 2.20 0.61 6.88
N VAL A 89 2.81 -0.56 7.10
CA VAL A 89 2.61 -1.34 8.33
C VAL A 89 2.90 -0.54 9.61
N LEU A 90 3.95 0.29 9.59
CA LEU A 90 4.30 1.15 10.74
C LEU A 90 3.21 2.19 11.02
N ALA A 91 2.64 2.78 9.97
CA ALA A 91 1.55 3.74 10.09
C ALA A 91 0.28 3.07 10.63
N ALA A 92 -0.08 1.88 10.12
CA ALA A 92 -1.22 1.12 10.62
C ALA A 92 -1.06 0.76 12.11
N ALA A 93 0.11 0.25 12.50
CA ALA A 93 0.41 -0.07 13.90
C ALA A 93 0.32 1.16 14.81
N LYS A 94 0.86 2.31 14.37
CA LYS A 94 0.87 3.54 15.18
C LYS A 94 -0.50 4.20 15.29
N LEU A 95 -1.28 4.20 14.21
CA LEU A 95 -2.56 4.90 14.16
C LEU A 95 -3.73 4.04 14.62
N LEU A 96 -3.67 2.74 14.40
CA LEU A 96 -4.81 1.83 14.50
C LEU A 96 -4.53 0.59 15.37
N GLY A 97 -3.37 0.52 16.02
CA GLY A 97 -2.89 -0.67 16.72
C GLY A 97 -3.78 -1.17 17.87
N ASN A 98 -4.67 -0.34 18.42
CA ASN A 98 -5.66 -0.75 19.43
C ASN A 98 -6.80 -1.62 18.84
N GLY A 99 -7.05 -1.55 17.52
CA GLY A 99 -8.11 -2.31 16.85
C GLY A 99 -9.54 -1.83 17.16
N ASP A 100 -9.72 -0.60 17.66
CA ASP A 100 -11.05 -0.10 18.05
C ASP A 100 -11.90 0.25 16.84
N GLU A 101 -11.35 0.98 15.88
CA GLU A 101 -12.06 1.45 14.69
C GLU A 101 -11.77 0.61 13.45
N TYR A 102 -10.50 0.23 13.26
CA TYR A 102 -10.03 -0.57 12.12
C TYR A 102 -9.30 -1.82 12.61
N GLN A 103 -9.42 -2.88 11.81
CA GLN A 103 -8.63 -4.11 11.98
C GLN A 103 -7.86 -4.40 10.70
N THR A 104 -6.65 -4.96 10.81
CA THR A 104 -5.91 -5.40 9.64
C THR A 104 -6.49 -6.72 9.11
N LEU A 105 -6.78 -6.73 7.80
CA LEU A 105 -7.20 -7.95 7.08
C LEU A 105 -5.99 -8.81 6.72
N GLY A 106 -4.81 -8.20 6.57
CA GLY A 106 -3.59 -8.90 6.21
C GLY A 106 -2.55 -7.99 5.55
N VAL A 107 -1.43 -8.60 5.19
CA VAL A 107 -0.33 -7.97 4.44
C VAL A 107 -0.64 -8.03 2.95
N ILE A 108 -0.37 -6.94 2.22
CA ILE A 108 -0.61 -6.85 0.77
C ILE A 108 0.66 -6.61 -0.04
N THR A 109 1.73 -6.09 0.60
CA THR A 109 3.04 -5.90 -0.02
C THR A 109 4.12 -6.42 0.92
N HIS A 110 4.97 -7.32 0.39
CA HIS A 110 6.01 -8.02 1.15
C HIS A 110 7.39 -7.59 0.69
N GLY A 111 7.78 -6.36 1.06
CA GLY A 111 9.02 -5.76 0.60
C GLY A 111 9.04 -5.51 -0.91
N ASN A 112 9.68 -4.44 -1.33
CA ASN A 112 9.90 -4.11 -2.74
C ASN A 112 11.05 -3.12 -2.88
N LEU A 113 11.99 -3.16 -1.93
CA LEU A 113 13.09 -2.21 -1.83
C LEU A 113 14.37 -2.82 -2.39
N TYR A 114 14.99 -2.12 -3.32
CA TYR A 114 16.21 -2.57 -3.99
C TYR A 114 17.24 -1.46 -3.97
N PHE A 115 18.50 -1.86 -3.87
CA PHE A 115 19.61 -0.95 -4.08
C PHE A 115 19.95 -0.89 -5.57
N ILE A 116 20.11 0.32 -6.07
CA ILE A 116 20.64 0.58 -7.40
C ILE A 116 21.92 1.40 -7.29
N ALA A 117 22.86 1.12 -8.16
CA ALA A 117 24.12 1.85 -8.28
C ALA A 117 24.54 1.92 -9.73
N LYS A 118 25.56 2.74 -10.03
CA LYS A 118 26.19 2.74 -11.35
C LYS A 118 26.79 1.37 -11.65
N ASP A 119 26.75 0.99 -12.92
CA ASP A 119 27.29 -0.27 -13.38
C ASP A 119 28.76 -0.44 -12.96
N GLY A 120 29.08 -1.58 -12.34
CA GLY A 120 30.42 -1.87 -11.84
C GLY A 120 30.84 -1.18 -10.53
N ALA A 121 29.92 -0.49 -9.85
CA ALA A 121 30.21 0.20 -8.59
C ALA A 121 30.40 -0.76 -7.39
N PHE A 122 29.85 -1.96 -7.47
CA PHE A 122 29.94 -2.98 -6.42
C PHE A 122 30.37 -4.33 -7.01
N ASP A 123 31.29 -5.00 -6.32
CA ASP A 123 31.75 -6.35 -6.66
C ASP A 123 30.79 -7.43 -6.12
N ASN A 124 30.95 -8.67 -6.61
CA ASN A 124 30.13 -9.84 -6.21
C ASN A 124 30.48 -10.38 -4.80
N GLY A 125 30.74 -9.50 -3.82
CA GLY A 125 31.04 -9.86 -2.46
C GLY A 125 29.85 -9.75 -1.50
N ASP A 126 30.13 -9.64 -0.18
CA ASP A 126 29.09 -9.28 0.80
C ASP A 126 28.68 -7.81 0.60
N PHE A 127 27.53 -7.66 -0.07
CA PHE A 127 27.02 -6.33 -0.45
C PHE A 127 26.88 -5.38 0.75
N LEU A 128 26.37 -5.85 1.90
CA LEU A 128 26.20 -4.97 3.06
C LEU A 128 27.52 -4.46 3.62
N SER A 129 28.53 -5.32 3.69
CA SER A 129 29.87 -4.91 4.13
C SER A 129 30.52 -3.94 3.13
N SER A 130 30.23 -4.07 1.84
CA SER A 130 30.74 -3.15 0.81
C SER A 130 30.14 -1.74 0.86
N LEU A 131 29.05 -1.52 1.65
CA LEU A 131 28.46 -0.21 1.88
C LEU A 131 29.24 0.62 2.92
N VAL A 132 30.15 0.03 3.71
CA VAL A 132 30.96 0.78 4.69
C VAL A 132 31.81 1.81 3.98
N GLY A 133 31.79 3.04 4.47
CA GLY A 133 32.43 4.20 3.85
C GLY A 133 31.69 4.78 2.64
N LYS A 134 30.57 4.18 2.25
CA LYS A 134 29.75 4.59 1.11
C LYS A 134 28.56 5.44 1.53
N THR A 135 28.09 6.30 0.62
CA THR A 135 26.89 7.10 0.78
C THR A 135 25.72 6.44 0.04
N VAL A 136 24.67 6.13 0.78
CA VAL A 136 23.42 5.54 0.27
C VAL A 136 22.30 6.57 0.32
N GLY A 137 21.80 6.97 -0.83
CA GLY A 137 20.60 7.81 -0.93
C GLY A 137 19.35 7.01 -0.56
N VAL A 138 18.61 7.41 0.47
CA VAL A 138 17.46 6.67 1.00
C VAL A 138 16.20 7.51 0.91
N LEU A 139 15.22 7.05 0.11
CA LEU A 139 13.90 7.64 0.06
C LEU A 139 13.12 7.28 1.34
N GLN A 140 12.49 8.28 1.98
CA GLN A 140 11.72 8.07 3.22
C GLN A 140 12.56 7.40 4.34
N ILE A 141 13.71 7.97 4.63
CA ILE A 141 14.68 7.46 5.62
C ILE A 141 14.10 7.24 7.03
N ALA A 142 13.05 7.99 7.39
CA ALA A 142 12.39 7.93 8.70
C ALA A 142 11.07 7.11 8.68
N ASP A 143 10.80 6.37 7.60
CA ASP A 143 9.64 5.48 7.43
C ASP A 143 10.12 4.07 7.02
N VAL A 144 9.22 3.20 6.55
CA VAL A 144 9.53 1.78 6.24
C VAL A 144 10.86 1.58 5.50
N PRO A 145 11.19 2.30 4.41
CA PRO A 145 12.43 2.04 3.69
C PRO A 145 13.69 2.21 4.54
N GLY A 146 13.85 3.39 5.14
CA GLY A 146 15.07 3.68 5.92
C GLY A 146 15.14 2.88 7.21
N LEU A 147 14.00 2.68 7.91
CA LEU A 147 13.98 1.91 9.15
C LEU A 147 14.26 0.42 8.91
N THR A 148 13.78 -0.14 7.80
CA THR A 148 14.12 -1.53 7.44
C THR A 148 15.60 -1.66 7.14
N LEU A 149 16.18 -0.74 6.37
CA LEU A 149 17.62 -0.75 6.10
C LEU A 149 18.42 -0.67 7.40
N LYS A 150 18.13 0.30 8.26
CA LYS A 150 18.79 0.44 9.58
C LYS A 150 18.69 -0.84 10.40
N SER A 151 17.54 -1.50 10.40
CA SER A 151 17.33 -2.77 11.10
C SER A 151 18.18 -3.91 10.54
N VAL A 152 18.40 -3.92 9.23
CA VAL A 152 19.26 -4.91 8.56
C VAL A 152 20.74 -4.64 8.89
N LEU A 153 21.19 -3.39 8.83
CA LEU A 153 22.55 -3.00 9.20
C LEU A 153 22.84 -3.33 10.67
N SER A 154 21.94 -2.93 11.59
CA SER A 154 22.07 -3.24 13.02
C SER A 154 22.17 -4.73 13.29
N ALA A 155 21.34 -5.57 12.65
CA ALA A 155 21.36 -7.02 12.81
C ALA A 155 22.68 -7.67 12.32
N ARG A 156 23.39 -7.01 11.42
CA ARG A 156 24.72 -7.42 10.92
C ARG A 156 25.88 -6.72 11.65
N GLN A 157 25.56 -5.91 12.69
CA GLN A 157 26.55 -5.14 13.45
C GLN A 157 27.37 -4.18 12.56
N ILE A 158 26.74 -3.65 11.49
CA ILE A 158 27.31 -2.67 10.60
C ILE A 158 26.87 -1.29 11.08
N GLU A 159 27.86 -0.44 11.44
CA GLU A 159 27.61 0.92 11.90
C GLU A 159 27.10 1.79 10.74
N TYR A 160 26.17 2.68 11.06
CA TYR A 160 25.63 3.65 10.11
C TYR A 160 25.35 4.99 10.77
N GLN A 161 25.32 6.03 9.96
CA GLN A 161 24.89 7.36 10.38
C GLN A 161 23.97 8.00 9.35
N GLU A 162 23.12 8.92 9.78
CA GLU A 162 22.39 9.81 8.88
C GLU A 162 23.25 11.03 8.58
N VAL A 163 23.39 11.36 7.30
CA VAL A 163 24.11 12.55 6.83
C VAL A 163 23.17 13.46 6.06
N PHE A 164 23.32 14.76 6.16
CA PHE A 164 22.48 15.73 5.44
C PHE A 164 23.14 16.26 4.18
N ALA A 165 24.42 15.95 3.99
CA ALA A 165 25.18 16.26 2.80
C ALA A 165 26.30 15.22 2.64
N VAL A 166 26.75 14.98 1.40
CA VAL A 166 27.73 13.94 1.08
C VAL A 166 29.11 14.22 1.72
N GLU A 167 29.47 15.49 1.83
CA GLU A 167 30.73 15.92 2.48
C GLU A 167 30.81 15.58 3.97
N ASN A 168 29.71 15.20 4.60
CA ASN A 168 29.67 14.76 6.00
C ASN A 168 29.83 13.23 6.14
N ALA A 169 30.10 12.52 5.05
CA ALA A 169 30.25 11.07 5.06
C ALA A 169 31.52 10.64 5.81
N ALA A 170 31.39 9.62 6.67
CA ALA A 170 32.50 8.98 7.34
C ALA A 170 32.97 7.75 6.54
N TYR A 171 34.23 7.40 6.66
CA TYR A 171 34.85 6.30 5.91
C TYR A 171 34.64 4.93 6.57
N ASP A 172 34.23 4.88 7.81
CA ASP A 172 34.10 3.68 8.65
C ASP A 172 32.66 3.28 8.96
N THR A 173 31.67 4.00 8.43
CA THR A 173 30.24 3.75 8.61
C THR A 173 29.51 3.76 7.27
N VAL A 174 28.29 3.21 7.23
CA VAL A 174 27.37 3.42 6.11
C VAL A 174 26.70 4.77 6.27
N ASN A 175 26.82 5.64 5.27
CA ASN A 175 26.27 7.00 5.32
C ASN A 175 24.91 7.03 4.64
N LEU A 176 23.84 7.28 5.39
CA LEU A 176 22.47 7.31 4.90
C LEU A 176 22.04 8.75 4.61
N LEU A 177 21.92 9.09 3.33
CA LEU A 177 21.53 10.42 2.87
C LEU A 177 20.04 10.45 2.54
N PRO A 178 19.21 11.27 3.24
CA PRO A 178 17.81 11.45 2.87
C PRO A 178 17.68 12.03 1.46
N ILE A 179 16.90 11.37 0.60
CA ILE A 179 16.49 11.91 -0.70
C ILE A 179 14.99 12.19 -0.73
N THR A 180 14.57 13.17 -1.52
CA THR A 180 13.18 13.66 -1.56
C THR A 180 12.33 12.94 -2.60
N GLY A 181 12.95 12.32 -3.59
CA GLY A 181 12.25 11.61 -4.65
C GLY A 181 13.19 10.97 -5.66
N ALA A 182 12.62 10.22 -6.59
CA ALA A 182 13.38 9.58 -7.65
C ALA A 182 14.14 10.56 -8.56
N LYS A 183 13.75 11.85 -8.58
CA LYS A 183 14.49 12.92 -9.30
C LYS A 183 15.90 13.12 -8.79
N ASP A 184 16.15 12.85 -7.50
CA ASP A 184 17.46 13.05 -6.86
C ASP A 184 18.45 11.96 -7.27
N VAL A 185 17.95 10.83 -7.78
CA VAL A 185 18.76 9.70 -8.22
C VAL A 185 19.59 10.07 -9.45
N GLY A 186 20.91 10.08 -9.28
CA GLY A 186 21.87 10.50 -10.29
C GLY A 186 22.02 12.02 -10.47
N ALA A 187 21.25 12.82 -9.73
CA ALA A 187 21.38 14.29 -9.71
C ALA A 187 22.30 14.77 -8.57
N ILE A 188 22.30 14.06 -7.43
CA ILE A 188 23.21 14.34 -6.31
C ILE A 188 24.55 13.67 -6.63
N GLN A 189 25.65 14.46 -6.60
CA GLN A 189 27.00 13.96 -6.85
C GLN A 189 27.48 13.09 -5.69
N ASP A 190 28.39 12.16 -5.96
CA ASP A 190 29.10 11.34 -4.97
C ASP A 190 28.19 10.48 -4.07
N VAL A 191 27.00 10.11 -4.55
CA VAL A 191 26.15 9.09 -3.94
C VAL A 191 26.46 7.75 -4.62
N ASP A 192 26.94 6.79 -3.84
CA ASP A 192 27.42 5.49 -4.33
C ASP A 192 26.25 4.55 -4.71
N ALA A 193 25.18 4.54 -3.92
CA ALA A 193 24.01 3.72 -4.18
C ALA A 193 22.73 4.43 -3.73
N TYR A 194 21.58 3.95 -4.23
CA TYR A 194 20.27 4.44 -3.82
C TYR A 194 19.37 3.27 -3.42
N LEU A 195 18.65 3.42 -2.30
CA LEU A 195 17.59 2.50 -1.89
C LEU A 195 16.24 3.05 -2.30
N LEU A 196 15.57 2.36 -3.21
CA LEU A 196 14.29 2.76 -3.78
C LEU A 196 13.30 1.60 -3.75
N ALA A 197 12.01 1.94 -3.87
CA ALA A 197 10.95 0.95 -4.05
C ALA A 197 10.65 0.72 -5.54
N GLU A 198 10.18 -0.48 -5.91
CA GLU A 198 9.53 -0.70 -7.21
C GLU A 198 8.21 0.09 -7.30
N PRO A 199 7.84 0.64 -8.46
CA PRO A 199 8.49 0.51 -9.77
C PRO A 199 9.57 1.58 -10.06
N ALA A 200 9.91 2.45 -9.10
CA ALA A 200 10.91 3.51 -9.34
C ALA A 200 12.31 2.94 -9.63
N VAL A 201 12.65 1.78 -9.05
CA VAL A 201 13.87 1.03 -9.36
C VAL A 201 13.93 0.71 -10.85
N SER A 202 12.92 0.02 -11.37
CA SER A 202 12.87 -0.36 -12.78
C SER A 202 12.87 0.83 -13.73
N ALA A 203 12.20 1.93 -13.36
CA ALA A 203 12.22 3.16 -14.15
C ALA A 203 13.64 3.76 -14.23
N LYS A 204 14.44 3.68 -13.16
CA LYS A 204 15.81 4.19 -13.15
C LYS A 204 16.78 3.25 -13.88
N VAL A 205 16.63 1.95 -13.70
CA VAL A 205 17.45 0.94 -14.40
C VAL A 205 17.20 0.96 -15.92
N SER A 206 15.94 1.19 -16.35
CA SER A 206 15.61 1.31 -17.77
C SER A 206 16.00 2.66 -18.39
N SER A 207 16.46 3.61 -17.58
CA SER A 207 16.90 4.93 -18.08
C SER A 207 18.33 4.89 -18.61
N PRO A 208 18.75 5.87 -19.47
CA PRO A 208 20.11 5.92 -19.98
C PRO A 208 21.16 6.33 -18.93
N LEU A 209 20.81 6.34 -17.65
CA LEU A 209 21.69 6.76 -16.58
C LEU A 209 22.72 5.69 -16.17
N GLY A 210 22.63 4.44 -16.70
CA GLY A 210 23.57 3.35 -16.41
C GLY A 210 23.50 2.90 -14.95
N PHE A 211 22.29 2.67 -14.43
CA PHE A 211 22.06 2.05 -13.12
C PHE A 211 21.68 0.59 -13.29
N SER A 212 22.15 -0.25 -12.38
CA SER A 212 21.73 -1.63 -12.21
C SER A 212 21.31 -1.92 -10.78
N ILE A 213 20.51 -2.98 -10.59
CA ILE A 213 20.18 -3.48 -9.25
C ILE A 213 21.41 -4.19 -8.69
N VAL A 214 21.91 -3.72 -7.54
CA VAL A 214 23.10 -4.26 -6.87
C VAL A 214 22.78 -4.94 -5.54
N GLY A 215 21.57 -4.78 -5.02
CA GLY A 215 21.16 -5.42 -3.77
C GLY A 215 19.64 -5.52 -3.63
N ASP A 216 19.20 -6.58 -2.96
CA ASP A 216 17.81 -6.89 -2.64
C ASP A 216 17.62 -6.82 -1.13
N LEU A 217 16.93 -5.77 -0.64
CA LEU A 217 16.74 -5.57 0.79
C LEU A 217 15.87 -6.66 1.43
N GLN A 218 14.95 -7.27 0.66
CA GLN A 218 14.10 -8.35 1.12
C GLN A 218 14.94 -9.59 1.44
N ALA A 219 15.85 -9.95 0.54
CA ALA A 219 16.79 -11.06 0.74
C ALA A 219 17.75 -10.76 1.89
N LEU A 220 18.22 -9.54 2.01
CA LEU A 220 19.13 -9.11 3.09
C LEU A 220 18.45 -9.04 4.46
N TYR A 221 17.15 -8.71 4.49
CA TYR A 221 16.36 -8.74 5.72
C TYR A 221 16.28 -10.16 6.29
N GLY A 222 16.25 -11.16 5.44
CA GLY A 222 16.07 -12.55 5.79
C GLY A 222 14.60 -12.87 6.05
N GLY A 223 14.26 -14.11 5.84
CA GLY A 223 12.88 -14.58 5.87
C GLY A 223 12.44 -14.99 4.46
N GLU A 224 11.66 -16.06 4.39
CA GLU A 224 11.21 -16.67 3.13
C GLU A 224 10.43 -15.70 2.24
N ASN A 225 9.76 -14.75 2.89
CA ASN A 225 8.83 -13.85 2.24
C ASN A 225 9.23 -12.36 2.26
N GLY A 226 10.44 -12.04 2.69
CA GLY A 226 10.86 -10.66 2.91
C GLY A 226 10.31 -10.12 4.25
N TYR A 227 9.64 -8.97 4.24
CA TYR A 227 9.06 -8.33 5.41
C TYR A 227 7.71 -7.67 5.07
N PRO A 228 6.77 -7.55 6.03
CA PRO A 228 5.52 -6.87 5.81
C PRO A 228 5.75 -5.37 5.60
N GLN A 229 5.39 -4.85 4.43
CA GLN A 229 5.60 -3.44 4.09
C GLN A 229 4.31 -2.64 4.17
N ALA A 230 3.21 -3.17 3.59
CA ALA A 230 1.90 -2.56 3.63
C ALA A 230 0.83 -3.57 4.00
N VAL A 231 -0.16 -3.10 4.77
CA VAL A 231 -1.30 -3.88 5.23
C VAL A 231 -2.61 -3.30 4.72
N VAL A 232 -3.58 -4.17 4.52
CA VAL A 232 -4.97 -3.78 4.26
C VAL A 232 -5.70 -3.72 5.59
N VAL A 233 -6.29 -2.57 5.91
CA VAL A 233 -7.15 -2.38 7.08
C VAL A 233 -8.58 -2.14 6.64
N ALA A 234 -9.56 -2.62 7.42
CA ALA A 234 -10.98 -2.39 7.19
C ALA A 234 -11.64 -1.91 8.48
N LYS A 235 -12.70 -1.07 8.34
CA LYS A 235 -13.52 -0.69 9.50
C LYS A 235 -14.03 -1.92 10.23
N LYS A 236 -13.91 -1.93 11.53
CA LYS A 236 -14.42 -3.00 12.38
C LYS A 236 -15.93 -3.21 12.19
N SER A 237 -16.68 -2.11 12.04
CA SER A 237 -18.11 -2.18 11.73
C SER A 237 -18.42 -2.86 10.40
N LEU A 238 -17.61 -2.65 9.36
CA LEU A 238 -17.76 -3.35 8.08
C LEU A 238 -17.49 -4.85 8.24
N ILE A 239 -16.44 -5.22 8.97
CA ILE A 239 -16.11 -6.63 9.24
C ILE A 239 -17.26 -7.33 9.98
N GLN A 240 -17.80 -6.70 11.03
CA GLN A 240 -18.84 -7.27 11.86
C GLN A 240 -20.21 -7.35 11.15
N ASN A 241 -20.56 -6.34 10.36
CA ASN A 241 -21.88 -6.24 9.75
C ASN A 241 -21.95 -6.91 8.35
N ASN A 242 -20.79 -7.18 7.72
CA ASN A 242 -20.74 -7.72 6.36
C ASN A 242 -19.58 -8.71 6.16
N GLU A 243 -19.48 -9.69 7.03
CA GLU A 243 -18.43 -10.71 7.02
C GLU A 243 -18.30 -11.43 5.66
N THR A 244 -19.44 -11.76 5.04
CA THR A 244 -19.46 -12.44 3.72
C THR A 244 -18.80 -11.59 2.64
N PHE A 245 -19.04 -10.28 2.64
CA PHE A 245 -18.38 -9.35 1.73
C PHE A 245 -16.89 -9.31 1.99
N VAL A 246 -16.46 -9.16 3.27
CA VAL A 246 -15.04 -9.06 3.63
C VAL A 246 -14.28 -10.32 3.22
N LYS A 247 -14.82 -11.51 3.47
CA LYS A 247 -14.23 -12.78 3.02
C LYS A 247 -14.11 -12.86 1.50
N LYS A 248 -15.15 -12.43 0.76
CA LYS A 248 -15.10 -12.38 -0.71
C LYS A 248 -14.02 -11.41 -1.19
N PHE A 249 -13.93 -10.23 -0.57
CA PHE A 249 -12.91 -9.23 -0.87
C PHE A 249 -11.49 -9.76 -0.65
N MET A 250 -11.22 -10.42 0.48
CA MET A 250 -9.94 -11.05 0.76
C MET A 250 -9.57 -12.14 -0.27
N ARG A 251 -10.53 -12.98 -0.70
CA ARG A 251 -10.31 -13.95 -1.79
C ARG A 251 -9.94 -13.28 -3.10
N SER A 252 -10.62 -12.18 -3.45
CA SER A 252 -10.30 -11.42 -4.67
C SER A 252 -8.90 -10.82 -4.63
N LEU A 253 -8.38 -10.45 -3.45
CA LEU A 253 -6.98 -10.03 -3.29
C LEU A 253 -5.99 -11.17 -3.58
N ASN A 254 -6.28 -12.40 -3.15
CA ASN A 254 -5.47 -13.57 -3.49
C ASN A 254 -5.48 -13.87 -5.00
N GLU A 255 -6.64 -13.77 -5.64
CA GLU A 255 -6.77 -13.98 -7.08
C GLU A 255 -6.02 -12.90 -7.88
N SER A 256 -5.92 -11.68 -7.34
CA SER A 256 -5.18 -10.59 -7.97
C SER A 256 -3.69 -10.92 -8.13
N ALA A 257 -3.06 -11.53 -7.13
CA ALA A 257 -1.66 -11.94 -7.20
C ALA A 257 -1.41 -12.97 -8.32
N ALA A 258 -2.30 -13.95 -8.48
CA ALA A 258 -2.23 -14.94 -9.53
C ALA A 258 -2.40 -14.30 -10.94
N TRP A 259 -3.31 -13.34 -11.06
CA TRP A 259 -3.53 -12.61 -12.32
C TRP A 259 -2.32 -11.79 -12.73
N LEU A 260 -1.62 -11.12 -11.78
CA LEU A 260 -0.45 -10.30 -12.05
C LEU A 260 0.67 -11.06 -12.77
N SER A 261 0.80 -12.37 -12.55
CA SER A 261 1.83 -13.20 -13.21
C SER A 261 1.67 -13.26 -14.74
N ASN A 262 0.47 -12.94 -15.26
CA ASN A 262 0.12 -12.96 -16.68
C ASN A 262 -0.37 -11.61 -17.21
N ALA A 263 -0.48 -10.60 -16.36
CA ALA A 263 -0.96 -9.27 -16.75
C ALA A 263 0.10 -8.51 -17.55
N SER A 264 -0.35 -7.71 -18.53
CA SER A 264 0.53 -6.73 -19.14
C SER A 264 0.69 -5.50 -18.26
N GLY A 265 1.87 -4.90 -18.25
CA GLY A 265 2.13 -3.67 -17.50
C GLY A 265 1.20 -2.52 -17.91
N GLU A 266 0.82 -2.43 -19.18
CA GLU A 266 -0.14 -1.42 -19.66
C GLU A 266 -1.53 -1.61 -19.06
N ASN A 267 -2.01 -2.86 -18.93
CA ASN A 267 -3.30 -3.14 -18.30
C ASN A 267 -3.28 -2.77 -16.82
N VAL A 268 -2.19 -3.10 -16.10
CA VAL A 268 -2.01 -2.75 -14.69
C VAL A 268 -1.99 -1.21 -14.53
N ALA A 269 -1.17 -0.51 -15.32
CA ALA A 269 -1.08 0.93 -15.27
C ALA A 269 -2.40 1.62 -15.64
N ALA A 270 -3.13 1.11 -16.65
CA ALA A 270 -4.43 1.65 -17.05
C ALA A 270 -5.48 1.49 -15.95
N ALA A 271 -5.54 0.31 -15.31
CA ALA A 271 -6.45 0.05 -14.19
C ALA A 271 -6.21 1.04 -13.03
N VAL A 272 -4.94 1.26 -12.67
CA VAL A 272 -4.59 2.22 -11.60
C VAL A 272 -4.92 3.66 -12.01
N ARG A 273 -4.56 4.09 -13.21
CA ARG A 273 -4.83 5.45 -13.69
C ARG A 273 -6.31 5.79 -13.74
N SER A 274 -7.17 4.83 -14.12
CA SER A 274 -8.62 5.06 -14.17
C SER A 274 -9.23 5.33 -12.79
N HIS A 275 -8.57 4.87 -11.71
CA HIS A 275 -9.03 4.99 -10.33
C HIS A 275 -8.31 6.07 -9.50
N LEU A 276 -7.48 6.92 -10.13
CA LEU A 276 -6.89 8.07 -9.44
C LEU A 276 -7.98 8.99 -8.89
N GLU A 277 -7.92 9.30 -7.59
CA GLU A 277 -8.86 10.22 -6.94
C GLU A 277 -8.67 11.65 -7.50
N ASP A 278 -7.42 12.11 -7.58
CA ASP A 278 -7.05 13.36 -8.23
C ASP A 278 -6.58 13.06 -9.66
N LYS A 279 -7.37 13.49 -10.65
CA LYS A 279 -7.08 13.28 -12.07
C LYS A 279 -5.90 14.12 -12.58
N SER A 280 -5.45 15.11 -11.80
CA SER A 280 -4.25 15.90 -12.10
C SER A 280 -2.96 15.26 -11.61
N TYR A 281 -3.07 14.26 -10.69
CA TYR A 281 -1.92 13.51 -10.18
C TYR A 281 -1.37 12.57 -11.26
N THR A 282 -0.05 12.59 -11.44
CA THR A 282 0.62 11.65 -12.35
C THR A 282 1.05 10.41 -11.57
N SER A 283 0.47 9.26 -11.91
CA SER A 283 0.85 7.97 -11.32
C SER A 283 2.31 7.62 -11.61
N THR A 284 2.96 7.01 -10.65
CA THR A 284 4.31 6.45 -10.79
C THR A 284 4.34 5.16 -11.62
N LEU A 285 3.17 4.57 -11.89
CA LEU A 285 3.01 3.33 -12.65
C LEU A 285 2.98 3.63 -14.16
N VAL A 286 4.11 3.39 -14.81
CA VAL A 286 4.27 3.54 -16.26
C VAL A 286 4.27 2.15 -16.90
N GLY A 287 3.32 1.88 -17.80
CA GLY A 287 3.10 0.53 -18.35
C GLY A 287 4.33 -0.09 -19.00
N SER A 288 5.12 0.70 -19.73
CA SER A 288 6.35 0.23 -20.37
C SER A 288 7.46 -0.17 -19.38
N VAL A 289 7.39 0.30 -18.13
CA VAL A 289 8.34 -0.05 -17.05
C VAL A 289 7.86 -1.28 -16.28
N LEU A 290 6.56 -1.54 -16.26
CA LEU A 290 5.94 -2.65 -15.54
C LEU A 290 6.11 -3.98 -16.30
N THR A 291 7.36 -4.41 -16.48
CA THR A 291 7.64 -5.76 -17.01
C THR A 291 7.15 -6.84 -16.04
N LYS A 292 7.16 -8.10 -16.48
CA LYS A 292 6.82 -9.22 -15.59
C LYS A 292 7.74 -9.26 -14.36
N GLU A 293 9.02 -9.03 -14.54
CA GLU A 293 10.02 -8.98 -13.46
C GLU A 293 9.74 -7.81 -12.50
N THR A 294 9.38 -6.64 -13.02
CA THR A 294 9.00 -5.48 -12.20
C THR A 294 7.77 -5.77 -11.36
N LEU A 295 6.74 -6.37 -11.96
CA LEU A 295 5.51 -6.75 -11.25
C LEU A 295 5.79 -7.75 -10.12
N LEU A 296 6.66 -8.74 -10.36
CA LEU A 296 7.09 -9.68 -9.33
C LEU A 296 7.86 -8.97 -8.20
N ARG A 297 8.78 -8.06 -8.56
CA ARG A 297 9.55 -7.28 -7.58
C ARG A 297 8.71 -6.27 -6.78
N CYS A 298 7.50 -5.94 -7.22
CA CYS A 298 6.56 -5.16 -6.40
C CYS A 298 6.14 -5.89 -5.11
N GLY A 299 6.38 -7.19 -4.98
CA GLY A 299 6.04 -7.96 -3.78
C GLY A 299 4.54 -7.99 -3.47
N ALA A 300 3.72 -7.79 -4.51
CA ALA A 300 2.26 -7.67 -4.40
C ALA A 300 1.62 -9.05 -4.26
N ARG A 301 1.23 -9.42 -3.03
CA ARG A 301 0.46 -10.61 -2.72
C ARG A 301 -0.28 -10.42 -1.40
N PHE A 302 -1.42 -11.06 -1.24
CA PHE A 302 -2.17 -10.99 0.00
C PHE A 302 -1.86 -12.19 0.90
N VAL A 303 -1.60 -11.92 2.19
CA VAL A 303 -1.50 -12.93 3.25
C VAL A 303 -2.39 -12.46 4.40
N SER A 304 -3.36 -13.30 4.81
CA SER A 304 -4.35 -12.92 5.82
C SER A 304 -3.72 -12.53 7.16
N ALA A 305 -4.45 -11.76 7.97
CA ALA A 305 -3.98 -11.35 9.29
C ALA A 305 -3.73 -12.55 10.21
N THR A 306 -4.53 -13.60 10.10
CA THR A 306 -4.34 -14.83 10.85
C THR A 306 -3.01 -15.52 10.55
N GLN A 307 -2.57 -15.48 9.28
CA GLN A 307 -1.32 -16.08 8.82
C GLN A 307 -0.10 -15.17 9.03
N SER A 308 -0.27 -13.84 8.91
CA SER A 308 0.82 -12.87 8.94
C SER A 308 1.03 -12.19 10.30
N LYS A 309 0.20 -12.45 11.32
CA LYS A 309 0.28 -11.80 12.63
C LYS A 309 1.67 -11.91 13.26
N THR A 310 2.24 -13.11 13.29
CA THR A 310 3.57 -13.35 13.87
C THR A 310 4.64 -12.56 13.15
N GLU A 311 4.60 -12.53 11.81
CA GLU A 311 5.54 -11.79 10.98
C GLU A 311 5.42 -10.28 11.20
N ILE A 312 4.19 -9.74 11.26
CA ILE A 312 3.95 -8.31 11.55
C ILE A 312 4.53 -7.94 12.92
N LEU A 313 4.24 -8.73 13.96
CA LEU A 313 4.73 -8.46 15.30
C LEU A 313 6.27 -8.52 15.38
N ALA A 314 6.89 -9.52 14.76
CA ALA A 314 8.34 -9.65 14.70
C ALA A 314 8.99 -8.47 13.95
N TYR A 315 8.40 -8.03 12.83
CA TYR A 315 8.86 -6.86 12.11
C TYR A 315 8.77 -5.58 12.97
N LEU A 316 7.63 -5.35 13.61
CA LEU A 316 7.44 -4.17 14.47
C LEU A 316 8.45 -4.16 15.63
N GLU A 317 8.75 -5.31 16.25
CA GLU A 317 9.74 -5.42 17.30
C GLU A 317 11.16 -5.11 16.79
N ARG A 318 11.51 -5.64 15.61
CA ARG A 318 12.79 -5.35 14.98
C ARG A 318 12.96 -3.85 14.65
N ILE A 319 11.88 -3.18 14.20
CA ILE A 319 11.93 -1.72 13.98
C ILE A 319 12.00 -0.97 15.32
N ARG A 320 11.29 -1.44 16.36
CA ARG A 320 11.34 -0.84 17.70
C ARG A 320 12.74 -0.84 18.29
N SER A 321 13.54 -1.86 18.02
CA SER A 321 14.93 -1.93 18.47
C SER A 321 15.83 -0.88 17.80
N VAL A 322 15.44 -0.37 16.63
CA VAL A 322 16.15 0.71 15.91
C VAL A 322 15.62 2.08 16.31
N ASP A 323 14.29 2.25 16.35
CA ASP A 323 13.62 3.49 16.74
C ASP A 323 12.25 3.19 17.35
N ALA A 324 12.21 3.18 18.69
CA ALA A 324 10.99 2.89 19.44
C ALA A 324 9.85 3.89 19.17
N GLY A 325 10.16 5.11 18.77
CA GLY A 325 9.17 6.15 18.46
C GLY A 325 8.41 5.93 17.16
N LYS A 326 8.86 5.03 16.31
CA LYS A 326 8.29 4.78 14.98
C LYS A 326 7.26 3.66 14.93
N THR A 327 7.20 2.82 15.96
CA THR A 327 6.20 1.76 16.07
C THR A 327 5.16 2.08 17.14
N GLY A 328 3.91 1.71 16.90
CA GLY A 328 2.85 1.72 17.92
C GLY A 328 2.84 0.41 18.71
N THR A 329 2.14 0.41 19.84
CA THR A 329 1.73 -0.83 20.51
C THR A 329 0.56 -1.42 19.75
N VAL A 330 0.62 -2.71 19.46
CA VAL A 330 -0.41 -3.45 18.72
C VAL A 330 -1.08 -4.43 19.64
N SER A 331 -2.42 -4.36 19.76
CA SER A 331 -3.24 -5.30 20.50
C SER A 331 -3.69 -6.47 19.61
N ASP A 332 -4.16 -7.56 20.23
CA ASP A 332 -4.76 -8.66 19.48
C ASP A 332 -5.99 -8.24 18.67
N ALA A 333 -6.73 -7.23 19.15
CA ALA A 333 -7.90 -6.69 18.47
C ALA A 333 -7.57 -5.97 17.15
N PHE A 334 -6.32 -5.61 16.91
CA PHE A 334 -5.89 -5.04 15.63
C PHE A 334 -5.98 -6.05 14.47
N PHE A 335 -5.88 -7.34 14.77
CA PHE A 335 -5.88 -8.40 13.76
C PHE A 335 -7.28 -8.93 13.52
N CYS A 336 -7.74 -8.90 12.28
CA CYS A 336 -8.99 -9.54 11.88
C CYS A 336 -8.85 -11.08 12.02
N ALA A 337 -9.81 -11.69 12.68
CA ALA A 337 -9.82 -13.15 12.90
C ALA A 337 -10.46 -13.93 11.73
N LEU A 338 -10.93 -13.24 10.68
CA LEU A 338 -11.52 -13.92 9.52
C LEU A 338 -10.44 -14.65 8.73
N ASP A 339 -10.75 -15.87 8.34
CA ASP A 339 -9.93 -16.69 7.44
C ASP A 339 -10.65 -16.94 6.11
N ILE A 340 -9.89 -17.29 5.01
CA ILE A 340 -10.40 -17.41 3.63
C ILE A 340 -10.02 -18.75 2.99
#